data_ff077e3ad024637e77f35b7b668c0143
#
_entry.id   ff077e3ad024637e77f35b7b668c0143
#
_cell.length_a   1.000
_cell.length_b   1.000
_cell.length_c   1.000
_cell.angle_alpha   90.00
_cell.angle_beta   90.00
_cell.angle_gamma   90.00
#
_symmetry.space_group_name_H-M   'P 1'
#
loop_
_entity.id
_entity.type
_entity.pdbx_description
1 polymer ?
#
loop_
_entity_poly.entity_id
_entity_poly.type
_entity_poly.pdbx_seq_one_letter_code
_entity_poly.pdbx_strand_id
1 'polypeptide(L)'
;GVLVLAITGLICKILGAFYRIPLSNILGAEGIGLYQMIFALYSLALVVAGGAVPTSMAITIAKMRASGKGSIKKVFFKYFFISAGLGMLFFLIFLLFAPNIASLQGNSLATTGYRYISFAVLFSSLIAPFRGLFQGYENMTPTAVSQVIEQTLKLALGLGLSYAFLGLGIEMAVSGAIIGVAVSEIISFIYIFIRAKFFSKNVQSESGETPKIFKSYALVFVYVSIIPLVTAIDSFLTVNLLKLNFSSQSATELFGIQSGMVNSLINFPVIFSLALSTSLLPSLTYYSAKNKIYEVKSKISQSLNLVWVIILPCLLAFYVLAPTIMSIAYSSLREKLFLMGVQILRYSLVQMIFIALLQITASILQAS
;
A
#
# COMPACT_ATOMS: atom_id res chain seq x y z
N GLY A 1 2.80 -17.19 -14.27
CA GLY A 1 2.87 -16.81 -12.82
C GLY A 1 2.99 -15.31 -12.62
N VAL A 2 4.06 -14.70 -13.14
CA VAL A 2 4.34 -13.25 -12.95
C VAL A 2 3.21 -12.36 -13.50
N LEU A 3 2.66 -12.70 -14.67
CA LEU A 3 1.55 -11.96 -15.27
C LEU A 3 0.30 -11.96 -14.39
N VAL A 4 -0.01 -13.09 -13.75
CA VAL A 4 -1.16 -13.21 -12.83
C VAL A 4 -1.00 -12.24 -11.67
N LEU A 5 0.20 -12.17 -11.07
CA LEU A 5 0.47 -11.27 -9.95
C LEU A 5 0.42 -9.78 -10.36
N ALA A 6 0.92 -9.45 -11.57
CA ALA A 6 0.88 -8.11 -12.12
C ALA A 6 -0.57 -7.63 -12.38
N ILE A 7 -1.39 -8.46 -13.00
CA ILE A 7 -2.81 -8.17 -13.24
C ILE A 7 -3.56 -8.04 -11.92
N THR A 8 -3.35 -8.96 -10.98
CA THR A 8 -3.96 -8.90 -9.66
C THR A 8 -3.55 -7.63 -8.91
N GLY A 9 -2.27 -7.26 -8.95
CA GLY A 9 -1.79 -6.01 -8.35
C GLY A 9 -2.45 -4.76 -8.94
N LEU A 10 -2.68 -4.75 -10.25
CA LEU A 10 -3.41 -3.66 -10.92
C LEU A 10 -4.89 -3.62 -10.47
N ILE A 11 -5.57 -4.77 -10.46
CA ILE A 11 -6.96 -4.87 -9.97
C ILE A 11 -7.06 -4.38 -8.52
N CYS A 12 -6.16 -4.83 -7.63
CA CYS A 12 -6.13 -4.41 -6.24
C CYS A 12 -5.93 -2.89 -6.07
N LYS A 13 -5.10 -2.27 -6.92
CA LYS A 13 -4.90 -0.81 -6.90
C LYS A 13 -6.12 -0.05 -7.38
N ILE A 14 -6.80 -0.55 -8.42
CA ILE A 14 -8.06 0.02 -8.90
C ILE A 14 -9.13 -0.08 -7.82
N LEU A 15 -9.32 -1.25 -7.20
CA LEU A 15 -10.26 -1.44 -6.10
C LEU A 15 -9.95 -0.51 -4.92
N GLY A 16 -8.67 -0.35 -4.58
CA GLY A 16 -8.23 0.56 -3.52
C GLY A 16 -8.52 2.04 -3.82
N ALA A 17 -8.39 2.46 -5.08
CA ALA A 17 -8.75 3.82 -5.51
C ALA A 17 -10.27 4.04 -5.44
N PHE A 18 -11.06 3.09 -5.94
CA PHE A 18 -12.52 3.13 -5.85
C PHE A 18 -13.05 3.07 -4.42
N TYR A 19 -12.36 2.41 -3.50
CA TYR A 19 -12.71 2.38 -2.08
C TYR A 19 -12.66 3.76 -1.43
N ARG A 20 -11.67 4.58 -1.79
CA ARG A 20 -11.40 5.86 -1.10
C ARG A 20 -12.46 6.91 -1.33
N ILE A 21 -13.05 7.01 -2.52
CA ILE A 21 -14.06 8.02 -2.84
C ILE A 21 -15.34 7.81 -2.02
N PRO A 22 -16.00 6.62 -2.03
CA PRO A 22 -17.15 6.36 -1.18
C PRO A 22 -16.83 6.50 0.30
N LEU A 23 -15.66 6.02 0.76
CA LEU A 23 -15.26 6.14 2.15
C LEU A 23 -15.14 7.61 2.59
N SER A 24 -14.57 8.48 1.72
CA SER A 24 -14.45 9.90 2.00
C SER A 24 -15.82 10.59 2.09
N ASN A 25 -16.80 10.15 1.29
CA ASN A 25 -18.16 10.68 1.36
C ASN A 25 -18.91 10.21 2.61
N ILE A 26 -18.66 9.00 3.09
CA ILE A 26 -19.23 8.49 4.35
C ILE A 26 -18.61 9.20 5.55
N LEU A 27 -17.29 9.30 5.59
CA LEU A 27 -16.54 9.80 6.75
C LEU A 27 -16.44 11.34 6.78
N GLY A 28 -16.64 12.03 5.65
CA GLY A 28 -16.33 13.45 5.52
C GLY A 28 -14.83 13.76 5.64
N ALA A 29 -14.49 15.06 5.66
CA ALA A 29 -13.10 15.52 5.70
C ALA A 29 -12.36 15.12 6.98
N GLU A 30 -13.00 15.25 8.15
CA GLU A 30 -12.41 14.90 9.44
C GLU A 30 -12.14 13.39 9.53
N GLY A 31 -13.14 12.57 9.22
CA GLY A 31 -13.00 11.13 9.37
C GLY A 31 -12.02 10.53 8.39
N ILE A 32 -11.95 11.01 7.14
CA ILE A 32 -10.92 10.55 6.21
C ILE A 32 -9.52 11.02 6.62
N GLY A 33 -9.41 12.17 7.29
CA GLY A 33 -8.18 12.65 7.90
C GLY A 33 -7.68 11.70 9.00
N LEU A 34 -8.55 11.33 9.94
CA LEU A 34 -8.26 10.34 10.99
C LEU A 34 -7.86 8.99 10.38
N TYR A 35 -8.61 8.52 9.38
CA TYR A 35 -8.29 7.28 8.67
C TYR A 35 -6.88 7.34 8.04
N GLN A 36 -6.52 8.43 7.37
CA GLN A 36 -5.21 8.58 6.73
C GLN A 36 -4.06 8.71 7.75
N MET A 37 -4.28 9.36 8.89
CA MET A 37 -3.32 9.39 10.00
C MET A 37 -2.97 7.98 10.46
N ILE A 38 -3.98 7.16 10.73
CA ILE A 38 -3.81 5.78 11.17
C ILE A 38 -3.16 4.95 10.06
N PHE A 39 -3.60 5.14 8.81
CA PHE A 39 -3.13 4.36 7.67
C PHE A 39 -1.67 4.65 7.29
N ALA A 40 -1.17 5.86 7.54
CA ALA A 40 0.22 6.23 7.35
C ALA A 40 1.16 5.40 8.22
N LEU A 41 0.88 5.30 9.52
CA LEU A 41 1.67 4.47 10.44
C LEU A 41 1.46 2.97 10.21
N TYR A 42 0.23 2.57 9.89
CA TYR A 42 -0.06 1.18 9.51
C TYR A 42 0.78 0.74 8.32
N SER A 43 0.88 1.55 7.26
CA SER A 43 1.67 1.24 6.08
C SER A 43 3.16 1.08 6.39
N LEU A 44 3.70 1.91 7.29
CA LEU A 44 5.07 1.78 7.79
C LEU A 44 5.25 0.48 8.57
N ALA A 45 4.35 0.19 9.51
CA ALA A 45 4.37 -1.05 10.29
C ALA A 45 4.30 -2.30 9.43
N LEU A 46 3.44 -2.30 8.40
CA LEU A 46 3.33 -3.39 7.42
C LEU A 46 4.65 -3.68 6.72
N VAL A 47 5.32 -2.63 6.26
CA VAL A 47 6.58 -2.79 5.53
C VAL A 47 7.69 -3.27 6.46
N VAL A 48 7.77 -2.73 7.67
CA VAL A 48 8.78 -3.15 8.66
C VAL A 48 8.52 -4.59 9.12
N ALA A 49 7.28 -4.97 9.38
CA ALA A 49 6.94 -6.30 9.89
C ALA A 49 6.98 -7.40 8.82
N GLY A 50 6.64 -7.08 7.56
CA GLY A 50 6.47 -8.12 6.55
C GLY A 50 6.73 -7.72 5.10
N GLY A 51 6.87 -6.43 4.76
CA GLY A 51 6.89 -5.96 3.37
C GLY A 51 8.04 -6.50 2.52
N ALA A 52 9.22 -6.70 3.10
CA ALA A 52 10.37 -7.29 2.41
C ALA A 52 10.36 -8.83 2.36
N VAL A 53 9.53 -9.47 3.20
CA VAL A 53 9.54 -10.93 3.40
C VAL A 53 9.15 -11.70 2.14
N PRO A 54 8.04 -11.41 1.43
CA PRO A 54 7.64 -12.20 0.28
C PRO A 54 8.72 -12.22 -0.81
N THR A 55 9.25 -11.07 -1.17
CA THR A 55 10.25 -10.93 -2.23
C THR A 55 11.59 -11.56 -1.85
N SER A 56 12.12 -11.25 -0.66
CA SER A 56 13.42 -11.79 -0.22
C SER A 56 13.38 -13.30 -0.01
N MET A 57 12.27 -13.82 0.50
CA MET A 57 12.06 -15.25 0.66
C MET A 57 11.90 -15.95 -0.70
N ALA A 58 11.16 -15.38 -1.64
CA ALA A 58 11.01 -15.91 -2.98
C ALA A 58 12.36 -16.03 -3.70
N ILE A 59 13.19 -14.97 -3.64
CA ILE A 59 14.56 -14.99 -4.20
C ILE A 59 15.40 -16.10 -3.54
N THR A 60 15.31 -16.23 -2.21
CA THR A 60 16.07 -17.24 -1.46
C THR A 60 15.67 -18.65 -1.86
N ILE A 61 14.37 -18.94 -1.92
CA ILE A 61 13.83 -20.25 -2.31
C ILE A 61 14.18 -20.56 -3.76
N ALA A 62 14.07 -19.60 -4.68
CA ALA A 62 14.43 -19.81 -6.08
C ALA A 62 15.92 -20.19 -6.24
N LYS A 63 16.83 -19.52 -5.51
CA LYS A 63 18.26 -19.87 -5.50
C LYS A 63 18.51 -21.26 -4.93
N MET A 64 17.81 -21.63 -3.87
CA MET A 64 17.94 -22.97 -3.26
C MET A 64 17.45 -24.08 -4.20
N ARG A 65 16.32 -23.87 -4.88
CA ARG A 65 15.80 -24.81 -5.88
C ARG A 65 16.75 -24.98 -7.05
N ALA A 66 17.37 -23.88 -7.52
CA ALA A 66 18.34 -23.94 -8.62
C ALA A 66 19.64 -24.65 -8.22
N SER A 67 20.08 -24.55 -6.96
CA SER A 67 21.31 -25.18 -6.48
C SER A 67 21.12 -26.60 -5.94
N GLY A 68 19.87 -27.02 -5.70
CA GLY A 68 19.56 -28.30 -5.04
C GLY A 68 20.06 -28.40 -3.60
N LYS A 69 20.37 -27.28 -2.94
CA LYS A 69 20.99 -27.27 -1.59
C LYS A 69 20.17 -26.45 -0.60
N GLY A 70 20.03 -26.97 0.62
CA GLY A 70 19.44 -26.27 1.75
C GLY A 70 18.00 -26.71 2.08
N SER A 71 17.52 -26.34 3.26
CA SER A 71 16.21 -26.70 3.76
C SER A 71 15.22 -25.52 3.64
N ILE A 72 14.28 -25.63 2.71
CA ILE A 72 13.22 -24.62 2.52
C ILE A 72 12.38 -24.46 3.78
N LYS A 73 12.14 -25.56 4.52
CA LYS A 73 11.42 -25.54 5.80
C LYS A 73 12.13 -24.65 6.84
N LYS A 74 13.45 -24.76 6.97
CA LYS A 74 14.23 -23.90 7.89
C LYS A 74 14.17 -22.43 7.47
N VAL A 75 14.27 -22.15 6.17
CA VAL A 75 14.15 -20.78 5.63
C VAL A 75 12.75 -20.21 5.91
N PHE A 76 11.69 -20.98 5.63
CA PHE A 76 10.32 -20.58 5.94
C PHE A 76 10.15 -20.19 7.40
N PHE A 77 10.53 -21.07 8.34
CA PHE A 77 10.37 -20.77 9.76
C PHE A 77 11.20 -19.58 10.22
N LYS A 78 12.40 -19.37 9.66
CA LYS A 78 13.22 -18.21 9.97
C LYS A 78 12.54 -16.90 9.57
N TYR A 79 12.01 -16.80 8.34
CA TYR A 79 11.25 -15.64 7.90
C TYR A 79 9.94 -15.48 8.67
N PHE A 80 9.27 -16.61 8.98
CA PHE A 80 8.02 -16.60 9.75
C PHE A 80 8.22 -16.02 11.15
N PHE A 81 9.24 -16.47 11.90
CA PHE A 81 9.48 -15.95 13.25
C PHE A 81 9.95 -14.51 13.25
N ILE A 82 10.75 -14.07 12.27
CA ILE A 82 11.13 -12.66 12.12
C ILE A 82 9.89 -11.80 11.87
N SER A 83 9.07 -12.17 10.89
CA SER A 83 7.87 -11.42 10.53
C SER A 83 6.81 -11.44 11.65
N ALA A 84 6.56 -12.59 12.25
CA ALA A 84 5.65 -12.73 13.38
C ALA A 84 6.12 -11.94 14.61
N GLY A 85 7.42 -11.97 14.92
CA GLY A 85 7.99 -11.21 16.03
C GLY A 85 7.86 -9.70 15.83
N LEU A 86 8.18 -9.19 14.65
CA LEU A 86 7.99 -7.78 14.30
C LEU A 86 6.51 -7.40 14.26
N GLY A 87 5.66 -8.25 13.70
CA GLY A 87 4.21 -8.05 13.69
C GLY A 87 3.61 -7.99 15.09
N MET A 88 4.05 -8.88 16.00
CA MET A 88 3.65 -8.87 17.39
C MET A 88 4.15 -7.62 18.11
N LEU A 89 5.37 -7.17 17.83
CA LEU A 89 5.91 -5.93 18.39
C LEU A 89 5.02 -4.72 18.01
N PHE A 90 4.71 -4.54 16.73
CA PHE A 90 3.85 -3.44 16.29
C PHE A 90 2.41 -3.61 16.76
N PHE A 91 1.90 -4.84 16.85
CA PHE A 91 0.60 -5.12 17.47
C PHE A 91 0.55 -4.58 18.91
N LEU A 92 1.55 -4.90 19.73
CA LEU A 92 1.62 -4.42 21.09
C LEU A 92 1.83 -2.92 21.18
N ILE A 93 2.69 -2.34 20.34
CA ILE A 93 2.89 -0.88 20.27
C ILE A 93 1.57 -0.17 19.97
N PHE A 94 0.84 -0.57 18.92
CA PHE A 94 -0.43 0.08 18.55
C PHE A 94 -1.54 -0.20 19.55
N LEU A 95 -1.57 -1.35 20.20
CA LEU A 95 -2.58 -1.67 21.20
C LEU A 95 -2.38 -0.90 22.51
N LEU A 96 -1.14 -0.90 23.04
CA LEU A 96 -0.83 -0.36 24.36
C LEU A 96 -0.58 1.16 24.33
N PHE A 97 0.09 1.65 23.29
CA PHE A 97 0.47 3.05 23.15
C PHE A 97 -0.44 3.85 22.21
N ALA A 98 -1.61 3.31 21.83
CA ALA A 98 -2.58 3.99 20.96
C ALA A 98 -2.88 5.44 21.37
N PRO A 99 -3.18 5.76 22.65
CA PRO A 99 -3.46 7.15 23.06
C PRO A 99 -2.24 8.07 22.85
N ASN A 100 -1.04 7.58 23.17
CA ASN A 100 0.19 8.34 23.01
C ASN A 100 0.50 8.63 21.53
N ILE A 101 0.35 7.62 20.68
CA ILE A 101 0.56 7.75 19.23
C ILE A 101 -0.43 8.74 18.64
N ALA A 102 -1.72 8.60 18.96
CA ALA A 102 -2.77 9.48 18.47
C ALA A 102 -2.55 10.94 18.89
N SER A 103 -2.19 11.18 20.15
CA SER A 103 -1.90 12.52 20.67
C SER A 103 -0.64 13.13 20.04
N LEU A 104 0.43 12.36 19.88
CA LEU A 104 1.65 12.79 19.20
C LEU A 104 1.41 13.12 17.71
N GLN A 105 0.50 12.41 17.07
CA GLN A 105 0.13 12.68 15.66
C GLN A 105 -0.83 13.87 15.52
N GLY A 106 -1.37 14.35 16.63
CA GLY A 106 -2.14 15.59 16.70
C GLY A 106 -3.65 15.47 16.91
N ASN A 107 -4.22 14.24 16.92
CA ASN A 107 -5.66 14.07 17.19
C ASN A 107 -5.95 12.77 17.94
N SER A 108 -6.44 12.90 19.18
CA SER A 108 -6.74 11.76 20.06
C SER A 108 -7.89 10.87 19.59
N LEU A 109 -8.75 11.34 18.69
CA LEU A 109 -9.83 10.54 18.09
C LEU A 109 -9.30 9.37 17.24
N ALA A 110 -8.01 9.36 16.89
CA ALA A 110 -7.39 8.23 16.21
C ALA A 110 -7.13 7.02 17.13
N THR A 111 -7.27 7.17 18.46
CA THR A 111 -6.89 6.16 19.45
C THR A 111 -7.55 4.80 19.21
N THR A 112 -8.87 4.78 19.08
CA THR A 112 -9.64 3.53 18.90
C THR A 112 -9.27 2.85 17.58
N GLY A 113 -9.04 3.65 16.53
CA GLY A 113 -8.56 3.14 15.25
C GLY A 113 -7.19 2.47 15.33
N TYR A 114 -6.23 3.03 16.11
CA TYR A 114 -4.93 2.38 16.34
C TYR A 114 -5.04 1.02 17.04
N ARG A 115 -5.96 0.89 17.99
CA ARG A 115 -6.19 -0.40 18.66
C ARG A 115 -6.72 -1.45 17.68
N TYR A 116 -7.63 -1.10 16.79
CA TYR A 116 -8.17 -2.07 15.82
C TYR A 116 -7.20 -2.37 14.68
N ILE A 117 -6.43 -1.37 14.19
CA ILE A 117 -5.47 -1.62 13.10
C ILE A 117 -4.31 -2.50 13.54
N SER A 118 -4.02 -2.60 14.84
CA SER A 118 -2.99 -3.49 15.38
C SER A 118 -3.19 -4.95 14.96
N PHE A 119 -4.44 -5.42 14.94
CA PHE A 119 -4.77 -6.77 14.46
C PHE A 119 -4.44 -6.94 12.97
N ALA A 120 -4.69 -5.91 12.15
CA ALA A 120 -4.31 -5.96 10.73
C ALA A 120 -2.80 -6.09 10.54
N VAL A 121 -1.98 -5.36 11.30
CA VAL A 121 -0.51 -5.50 11.25
C VAL A 121 -0.07 -6.91 11.60
N LEU A 122 -0.62 -7.49 12.68
CA LEU A 122 -0.28 -8.83 13.10
C LEU A 122 -0.58 -9.86 12.02
N PHE A 123 -1.82 -9.90 11.52
CA PHE A 123 -2.22 -10.90 10.53
C PHE A 123 -1.53 -10.71 9.18
N SER A 124 -1.31 -9.48 8.74
CA SER A 124 -0.57 -9.20 7.51
C SER A 124 0.89 -9.67 7.61
N SER A 125 1.53 -9.49 8.76
CA SER A 125 2.88 -10.01 9.00
C SER A 125 2.95 -11.54 8.96
N LEU A 126 1.91 -12.22 9.44
CA LEU A 126 1.80 -13.68 9.37
C LEU A 126 1.54 -14.18 7.94
N ILE A 127 0.85 -13.41 7.10
CA ILE A 127 0.59 -13.74 5.68
C ILE A 127 1.88 -13.70 4.85
N ALA A 128 2.77 -12.76 5.14
CA ALA A 128 3.92 -12.44 4.30
C ALA A 128 4.83 -13.65 3.98
N PRO A 129 5.22 -14.52 4.94
CA PRO A 129 6.02 -15.71 4.66
C PRO A 129 5.33 -16.73 3.76
N PHE A 130 4.01 -16.91 3.91
CA PHE A 130 3.26 -17.81 3.05
C PHE A 130 3.22 -17.32 1.59
N ARG A 131 3.02 -16.01 1.39
CA ARG A 131 3.14 -15.39 0.05
C ARG A 131 4.53 -15.61 -0.54
N GLY A 132 5.59 -15.42 0.25
CA GLY A 132 6.97 -15.67 -0.16
C GLY A 132 7.26 -17.13 -0.52
N LEU A 133 6.68 -18.07 0.22
CA LEU A 133 6.76 -19.51 -0.08
C LEU A 133 6.18 -19.81 -1.47
N PHE A 134 4.94 -19.41 -1.72
CA PHE A 134 4.27 -19.64 -3.00
C PHE A 134 5.01 -18.96 -4.16
N GLN A 135 5.45 -17.71 -3.98
CA GLN A 135 6.21 -16.98 -4.99
C GLN A 135 7.55 -17.66 -5.31
N GLY A 136 8.26 -18.19 -4.30
CA GLY A 136 9.51 -18.92 -4.48
C GLY A 136 9.37 -20.23 -5.24
N TYR A 137 8.16 -20.81 -5.24
CA TYR A 137 7.79 -21.96 -6.07
C TYR A 137 7.16 -21.57 -7.41
N GLU A 138 7.14 -20.28 -7.76
CA GLU A 138 6.49 -19.75 -8.96
C GLU A 138 4.99 -20.02 -9.05
N ASN A 139 4.36 -20.43 -7.94
CA ASN A 139 2.93 -20.63 -7.82
C ASN A 139 2.27 -19.34 -7.31
N MET A 140 2.00 -18.40 -8.21
CA MET A 140 1.50 -17.06 -7.87
C MET A 140 -0.01 -17.04 -7.51
N THR A 141 -0.77 -18.07 -7.88
CA THR A 141 -2.23 -18.11 -7.72
C THR A 141 -2.70 -17.94 -6.27
N PRO A 142 -2.14 -18.65 -5.24
CA PRO A 142 -2.59 -18.45 -3.86
C PRO A 142 -2.32 -17.03 -3.35
N THR A 143 -1.19 -16.45 -3.74
CA THR A 143 -0.86 -15.05 -3.41
C THR A 143 -1.86 -14.09 -4.04
N ALA A 144 -2.14 -14.25 -5.34
CA ALA A 144 -3.08 -13.41 -6.07
C ALA A 144 -4.51 -13.49 -5.47
N VAL A 145 -5.01 -14.68 -5.22
CA VAL A 145 -6.34 -14.88 -4.61
C VAL A 145 -6.41 -14.28 -3.20
N SER A 146 -5.36 -14.45 -2.37
CA SER A 146 -5.33 -13.85 -1.03
C SER A 146 -5.40 -12.31 -1.09
N GLN A 147 -4.76 -11.67 -2.08
CA GLN A 147 -4.82 -10.22 -2.27
C GLN A 147 -6.20 -9.75 -2.74
N VAL A 148 -6.84 -10.50 -3.63
CA VAL A 148 -8.21 -10.17 -4.09
C VAL A 148 -9.20 -10.29 -2.94
N ILE A 149 -9.12 -11.37 -2.15
CA ILE A 149 -9.96 -11.56 -0.95
C ILE A 149 -9.79 -10.37 0.00
N GLU A 150 -8.55 -10.01 0.31
CA GLU A 150 -8.20 -8.87 1.18
C GLU A 150 -8.84 -7.57 0.67
N GLN A 151 -8.65 -7.20 -0.59
CA GLN A 151 -9.16 -5.95 -1.13
C GLN A 151 -10.69 -5.92 -1.26
N THR A 152 -11.30 -7.05 -1.65
CA THR A 152 -12.77 -7.15 -1.77
C THR A 152 -13.45 -7.06 -0.42
N LEU A 153 -12.94 -7.78 0.58
CA LEU A 153 -13.48 -7.73 1.94
C LEU A 153 -13.24 -6.38 2.61
N LYS A 154 -12.06 -5.79 2.42
CA LYS A 154 -11.75 -4.43 2.88
C LYS A 154 -12.74 -3.42 2.32
N LEU A 155 -13.05 -3.50 1.02
CA LEU A 155 -14.03 -2.64 0.38
C LEU A 155 -15.42 -2.86 0.97
N ALA A 156 -15.90 -4.10 0.99
CA ALA A 156 -17.26 -4.42 1.44
C ALA A 156 -17.47 -4.14 2.94
N LEU A 157 -16.59 -4.67 3.79
CA LEU A 157 -16.69 -4.52 5.24
C LEU A 157 -16.31 -3.12 5.69
N GLY A 158 -15.25 -2.53 5.08
CA GLY A 158 -14.81 -1.19 5.43
C GLY A 158 -15.86 -0.12 5.16
N LEU A 159 -16.53 -0.16 4.00
CA LEU A 159 -17.65 0.75 3.72
C LEU A 159 -18.89 0.41 4.53
N GLY A 160 -19.25 -0.87 4.63
CA GLY A 160 -20.44 -1.31 5.36
C GLY A 160 -20.39 -0.98 6.84
N LEU A 161 -19.29 -1.31 7.52
CA LEU A 161 -19.13 -1.03 8.96
C LEU A 161 -18.94 0.47 9.23
N SER A 162 -18.24 1.20 8.33
CA SER A 162 -18.10 2.64 8.44
C SER A 162 -19.47 3.34 8.40
N TYR A 163 -20.32 2.95 7.46
CA TYR A 163 -21.68 3.47 7.32
C TYR A 163 -22.55 3.07 8.53
N ALA A 164 -22.52 1.81 8.95
CA ALA A 164 -23.29 1.31 10.09
C ALA A 164 -22.95 2.03 11.43
N PHE A 165 -21.67 2.41 11.59
CA PHE A 165 -21.21 3.06 12.82
C PHE A 165 -21.26 4.58 12.75
N LEU A 166 -21.71 5.18 11.65
CA LEU A 166 -21.76 6.64 11.48
C LEU A 166 -22.63 7.32 12.55
N GLY A 167 -23.74 6.69 12.94
CA GLY A 167 -24.62 7.17 14.00
C GLY A 167 -24.00 7.17 15.41
N LEU A 168 -22.87 6.45 15.62
CA LEU A 168 -22.15 6.39 16.89
C LEU A 168 -21.03 7.44 17.00
N GLY A 169 -20.88 8.29 15.98
CA GLY A 169 -19.86 9.32 15.92
C GLY A 169 -18.69 8.99 14.98
N ILE A 170 -17.91 10.04 14.66
CA ILE A 170 -16.86 9.94 13.63
C ILE A 170 -15.75 8.96 14.00
N GLU A 171 -15.36 8.90 15.28
CA GLU A 171 -14.36 7.95 15.77
C GLU A 171 -14.78 6.50 15.52
N MET A 172 -16.04 6.17 15.79
CA MET A 172 -16.57 4.84 15.58
C MET A 172 -16.75 4.52 14.10
N ALA A 173 -17.16 5.48 13.29
CA ALA A 173 -17.26 5.31 11.84
C ALA A 173 -15.89 5.01 11.20
N VAL A 174 -14.83 5.73 11.60
CA VAL A 174 -13.45 5.48 11.20
C VAL A 174 -12.99 4.10 11.67
N SER A 175 -13.30 3.76 12.93
CA SER A 175 -12.99 2.44 13.49
C SER A 175 -13.68 1.31 12.72
N GLY A 176 -14.90 1.52 12.24
CA GLY A 176 -15.61 0.58 11.38
C GLY A 176 -14.85 0.28 10.07
N ALA A 177 -14.35 1.33 9.41
CA ALA A 177 -13.50 1.17 8.23
C ALA A 177 -12.24 0.34 8.53
N ILE A 178 -11.61 0.59 9.68
CA ILE A 178 -10.38 -0.08 10.12
C ILE A 178 -10.65 -1.54 10.55
N ILE A 179 -11.78 -1.81 11.21
CA ILE A 179 -12.20 -3.18 11.52
C ILE A 179 -12.38 -3.98 10.22
N GLY A 180 -12.94 -3.36 9.18
CA GLY A 180 -13.02 -3.98 7.85
C GLY A 180 -11.65 -4.38 7.30
N VAL A 181 -10.63 -3.54 7.49
CA VAL A 181 -9.23 -3.88 7.13
C VAL A 181 -8.73 -5.06 7.97
N ALA A 182 -8.90 -5.04 9.29
CA ALA A 182 -8.41 -6.09 10.17
C ALA A 182 -9.07 -7.46 9.86
N VAL A 183 -10.37 -7.49 9.66
CA VAL A 183 -11.11 -8.70 9.30
C VAL A 183 -10.68 -9.24 7.93
N SER A 184 -10.44 -8.36 6.96
CA SER A 184 -9.95 -8.76 5.63
C SER A 184 -8.58 -9.45 5.69
N GLU A 185 -7.67 -8.97 6.54
CA GLU A 185 -6.36 -9.61 6.78
C GLU A 185 -6.52 -10.96 7.47
N ILE A 186 -7.39 -11.07 8.47
CA ILE A 186 -7.66 -12.34 9.17
C ILE A 186 -8.17 -13.41 8.19
N ILE A 187 -9.14 -13.07 7.36
CA ILE A 187 -9.72 -14.02 6.38
C ILE A 187 -8.68 -14.38 5.32
N SER A 188 -7.89 -13.42 4.85
CA SER A 188 -6.79 -13.67 3.91
C SER A 188 -5.72 -14.58 4.51
N PHE A 189 -5.42 -14.43 5.81
CA PHE A 189 -4.51 -15.32 6.53
C PHE A 189 -5.06 -16.73 6.58
N ILE A 190 -6.32 -16.91 6.97
CA ILE A 190 -6.97 -18.23 7.04
C ILE A 190 -6.89 -18.91 5.66
N TYR A 191 -7.24 -18.19 4.59
CA TYR A 191 -7.18 -18.74 3.24
C TYR A 191 -5.76 -19.22 2.87
N ILE A 192 -4.74 -18.35 3.03
CA ILE A 192 -3.38 -18.68 2.58
C ILE A 192 -2.75 -19.77 3.47
N PHE A 193 -3.08 -19.81 4.76
CA PHE A 193 -2.67 -20.85 5.69
C PHE A 193 -3.22 -22.22 5.29
N ILE A 194 -4.51 -22.30 4.97
CA ILE A 194 -5.15 -23.55 4.48
C ILE A 194 -4.46 -24.01 3.19
N ARG A 195 -4.24 -23.09 2.24
CA ARG A 195 -3.55 -23.41 0.98
C ARG A 195 -2.13 -23.92 1.21
N ALA A 196 -1.40 -23.32 2.15
CA ALA A 196 -0.04 -23.74 2.50
C ALA A 196 0.01 -25.11 3.16
N LYS A 197 -0.97 -25.47 4.00
CA LYS A 197 -1.06 -26.81 4.62
C LYS A 197 -1.18 -27.92 3.56
N PHE A 198 -1.98 -27.71 2.52
CA PHE A 198 -2.09 -28.65 1.39
C PHE A 198 -0.83 -28.68 0.53
N PHE A 199 -0.17 -27.55 0.36
CA PHE A 199 1.05 -27.42 -0.46
C PHE A 199 2.28 -28.04 0.23
N SER A 200 2.40 -27.93 1.56
CA SER A 200 3.58 -28.39 2.32
C SER A 200 3.85 -29.89 2.23
N LYS A 201 2.84 -30.71 1.87
CA LYS A 201 3.00 -32.15 1.64
C LYS A 201 3.94 -32.48 0.47
N ASN A 202 4.12 -31.54 -0.46
CA ASN A 202 4.95 -31.68 -1.67
C ASN A 202 6.29 -30.98 -1.58
N VAL A 203 6.61 -30.34 -0.44
CA VAL A 203 7.87 -29.63 -0.24
C VAL A 203 8.96 -30.61 0.18
N GLN A 204 9.90 -30.90 -0.72
CA GLN A 204 11.07 -31.73 -0.42
C GLN A 204 11.94 -31.05 0.64
N SER A 205 12.26 -31.76 1.71
CA SER A 205 13.13 -31.30 2.78
C SER A 205 14.52 -31.88 2.54
N GLU A 206 15.35 -31.16 1.80
CA GLU A 206 16.77 -31.52 1.67
C GLU A 206 17.54 -31.02 2.89
N SER A 207 18.48 -31.82 3.37
CA SER A 207 19.39 -31.48 4.46
C SER A 207 20.51 -30.59 3.90
N GLY A 208 20.65 -29.38 4.43
CA GLY A 208 21.71 -28.45 4.01
C GLY A 208 21.75 -27.17 4.86
N GLU A 209 22.84 -26.43 4.73
CA GLU A 209 22.98 -25.13 5.39
C GLU A 209 21.98 -24.11 4.84
N THR A 210 21.41 -23.31 5.73
CA THR A 210 20.52 -22.21 5.34
C THR A 210 21.37 -21.04 4.82
N PRO A 211 21.06 -20.49 3.64
CA PRO A 211 21.79 -19.32 3.13
C PRO A 211 21.65 -18.12 4.07
N LYS A 212 22.65 -17.24 4.04
CA LYS A 212 22.62 -15.98 4.78
C LYS A 212 21.54 -15.06 4.20
N ILE A 213 20.36 -15.02 4.84
CA ILE A 213 19.18 -14.28 4.38
C ILE A 213 19.32 -12.77 4.55
N PHE A 214 20.15 -12.33 5.50
CA PHE A 214 20.20 -10.94 5.96
C PHE A 214 20.48 -9.94 4.83
N LYS A 215 21.43 -10.21 3.94
CA LYS A 215 21.81 -9.29 2.85
C LYS A 215 20.65 -9.08 1.87
N SER A 216 20.00 -10.15 1.44
CA SER A 216 18.86 -10.06 0.50
C SER A 216 17.65 -9.39 1.15
N TYR A 217 17.40 -9.67 2.43
CA TYR A 217 16.33 -9.04 3.19
C TYR A 217 16.57 -7.53 3.37
N ALA A 218 17.76 -7.12 3.80
CA ALA A 218 18.09 -5.73 4.08
C ALA A 218 17.98 -4.84 2.82
N LEU A 219 18.43 -5.30 1.66
CA LEU A 219 18.32 -4.56 0.41
C LEU A 219 16.85 -4.32 0.00
N VAL A 220 16.02 -5.37 0.05
CA VAL A 220 14.60 -5.24 -0.26
C VAL A 220 13.90 -4.37 0.77
N PHE A 221 14.21 -4.55 2.07
CA PHE A 221 13.64 -3.78 3.16
C PHE A 221 13.88 -2.28 3.00
N VAL A 222 15.11 -1.83 2.75
CA VAL A 222 15.43 -0.41 2.53
C VAL A 222 14.61 0.15 1.38
N TYR A 223 14.57 -0.57 0.25
CA TYR A 223 13.84 -0.12 -0.94
C TYR A 223 12.34 0.06 -0.68
N VAL A 224 11.69 -0.92 -0.04
CA VAL A 224 10.22 -0.86 0.17
C VAL A 224 9.81 0.06 1.31
N SER A 225 10.73 0.42 2.22
CA SER A 225 10.44 1.23 3.42
C SER A 225 10.43 2.74 3.14
N ILE A 226 11.07 3.22 2.07
CA ILE A 226 11.25 4.65 1.82
C ILE A 226 9.91 5.38 1.74
N ILE A 227 9.00 4.94 0.88
CA ILE A 227 7.71 5.62 0.68
C ILE A 227 6.84 5.59 1.94
N PRO A 228 6.62 4.45 2.62
CA PRO A 228 5.86 4.42 3.87
C PRO A 228 6.47 5.27 4.99
N LEU A 229 7.80 5.33 5.07
CA LEU A 229 8.50 6.17 6.04
C LEU A 229 8.22 7.65 5.78
N VAL A 230 8.36 8.10 4.53
CA VAL A 230 8.04 9.49 4.12
C VAL A 230 6.57 9.80 4.42
N THR A 231 5.65 8.91 4.08
CA THR A 231 4.21 9.10 4.34
C THR A 231 3.90 9.19 5.83
N ALA A 232 4.57 8.39 6.66
CA ALA A 232 4.41 8.47 8.11
C ALA A 232 4.93 9.80 8.67
N ILE A 233 6.13 10.23 8.26
CA ILE A 233 6.72 11.52 8.64
C ILE A 233 5.81 12.67 8.20
N ASP A 234 5.34 12.65 6.95
CA ASP A 234 4.42 13.66 6.41
C ASP A 234 3.14 13.76 7.23
N SER A 235 2.55 12.64 7.62
CA SER A 235 1.36 12.61 8.46
C SER A 235 1.57 13.26 9.83
N PHE A 236 2.72 13.02 10.48
CA PHE A 236 3.05 13.68 11.75
C PHE A 236 3.32 15.17 11.57
N LEU A 237 4.13 15.54 10.58
CA LEU A 237 4.52 16.93 10.37
C LEU A 237 3.34 17.78 9.94
N THR A 238 2.58 17.34 8.93
CA THR A 238 1.50 18.15 8.35
C THR A 238 0.40 18.45 9.37
N VAL A 239 -0.07 17.44 10.10
CA VAL A 239 -1.13 17.67 11.11
C VAL A 239 -0.65 18.58 12.23
N ASN A 240 0.58 18.37 12.76
CA ASN A 240 1.09 19.19 13.85
C ASN A 240 1.44 20.62 13.42
N LEU A 241 1.96 20.82 12.19
CA LEU A 241 2.20 22.16 11.65
C LEU A 241 0.90 22.93 11.40
N LEU A 242 -0.14 22.25 10.89
CA LEU A 242 -1.45 22.87 10.71
C LEU A 242 -2.07 23.27 12.06
N LYS A 243 -1.83 22.52 13.12
CA LYS A 243 -2.30 22.86 14.47
C LYS A 243 -1.70 24.14 15.07
N LEU A 244 -0.62 24.67 14.50
CA LEU A 244 -0.08 25.96 14.94
C LEU A 244 -1.05 27.12 14.65
N ASN A 245 -1.89 27.00 13.59
CA ASN A 245 -2.80 28.05 13.15
C ASN A 245 -4.28 27.62 13.12
N PHE A 246 -4.57 26.34 13.30
CA PHE A 246 -5.90 25.76 13.21
C PHE A 246 -6.21 24.90 14.45
N SER A 247 -7.49 24.68 14.73
CA SER A 247 -7.91 23.69 15.72
C SER A 247 -7.49 22.27 15.28
N SER A 248 -7.38 21.35 16.23
CA SER A 248 -7.06 19.94 15.93
C SER A 248 -8.01 19.33 14.90
N GLN A 249 -9.31 19.65 15.00
CA GLN A 249 -10.32 19.24 14.04
C GLN A 249 -10.04 19.78 12.63
N SER A 250 -9.89 21.11 12.50
CA SER A 250 -9.65 21.74 11.19
C SER A 250 -8.32 21.29 10.57
N ALA A 251 -7.29 21.07 11.37
CA ALA A 251 -6.02 20.50 10.89
C ALA A 251 -6.22 19.09 10.33
N THR A 252 -7.00 18.26 11.02
CA THR A 252 -7.33 16.90 10.56
C THR A 252 -8.20 16.93 9.30
N GLU A 253 -9.19 17.85 9.20
CA GLU A 253 -10.00 18.05 8.00
C GLU A 253 -9.15 18.42 6.78
N LEU A 254 -8.23 19.38 6.92
CA LEU A 254 -7.33 19.80 5.83
C LEU A 254 -6.37 18.68 5.41
N PHE A 255 -5.80 17.96 6.37
CA PHE A 255 -5.00 16.78 6.09
C PHE A 255 -5.81 15.69 5.39
N GLY A 256 -7.06 15.48 5.78
CA GLY A 256 -7.98 14.54 5.14
C GLY A 256 -8.31 14.91 3.71
N ILE A 257 -8.55 16.18 3.45
CA ILE A 257 -8.78 16.69 2.09
C ILE A 257 -7.54 16.44 1.22
N GLN A 258 -6.34 16.80 1.70
CA GLN A 258 -5.11 16.62 0.95
C GLN A 258 -4.76 15.14 0.74
N SER A 259 -4.60 14.38 1.82
CA SER A 259 -4.08 13.01 1.78
C SER A 259 -5.13 11.97 1.39
N GLY A 260 -6.39 12.18 1.78
CA GLY A 260 -7.49 11.26 1.50
C GLY A 260 -8.20 11.55 0.19
N MET A 261 -8.64 12.78 -0.02
CA MET A 261 -9.49 13.16 -1.15
C MET A 261 -8.65 13.53 -2.37
N VAL A 262 -7.84 14.57 -2.28
CA VAL A 262 -7.05 15.11 -3.42
C VAL A 262 -6.05 14.09 -3.95
N ASN A 263 -5.28 13.44 -3.07
CA ASN A 263 -4.33 12.41 -3.49
C ASN A 263 -5.02 11.21 -4.16
N SER A 264 -6.25 10.89 -3.79
CA SER A 264 -7.01 9.83 -4.46
C SER A 264 -7.36 10.19 -5.89
N LEU A 265 -7.75 11.44 -6.14
CA LEU A 265 -8.02 11.96 -7.49
C LEU A 265 -6.75 12.01 -8.35
N ILE A 266 -5.65 12.53 -7.80
CA ILE A 266 -4.35 12.64 -8.49
C ILE A 266 -3.82 11.26 -8.88
N ASN A 267 -3.96 10.28 -8.00
CA ASN A 267 -3.48 8.93 -8.29
C ASN A 267 -4.27 8.21 -9.38
N PHE A 268 -5.47 8.67 -9.74
CA PHE A 268 -6.28 8.02 -10.77
C PHE A 268 -5.62 8.06 -12.16
N PRO A 269 -5.19 9.22 -12.71
CA PRO A 269 -4.43 9.24 -13.96
C PRO A 269 -3.06 8.56 -13.85
N VAL A 270 -2.42 8.60 -12.69
CA VAL A 270 -1.11 8.00 -12.44
C VAL A 270 -1.12 6.46 -12.53
N ILE A 271 -2.29 5.80 -12.38
CA ILE A 271 -2.42 4.35 -12.59
C ILE A 271 -1.99 3.95 -14.01
N PHE A 272 -2.22 4.79 -15.01
CA PHE A 272 -1.76 4.53 -16.39
C PHE A 272 -0.23 4.50 -16.49
N SER A 273 0.46 5.41 -15.79
CA SER A 273 1.93 5.42 -15.74
C SER A 273 2.47 4.16 -15.05
N LEU A 274 1.77 3.65 -14.04
CA LEU A 274 2.12 2.39 -13.40
C LEU A 274 1.96 1.20 -14.36
N ALA A 275 0.88 1.15 -15.14
CA ALA A 275 0.67 0.10 -16.13
C ALA A 275 1.78 0.11 -17.19
N LEU A 276 2.16 1.29 -17.68
CA LEU A 276 3.31 1.46 -18.58
C LEU A 276 4.62 1.00 -17.94
N SER A 277 4.86 1.39 -16.70
CA SER A 277 6.04 1.01 -15.91
C SER A 277 6.17 -0.51 -15.76
N THR A 278 5.07 -1.20 -15.43
CA THR A 278 5.07 -2.67 -15.28
C THR A 278 5.29 -3.40 -16.60
N SER A 279 4.84 -2.86 -17.73
CA SER A 279 5.06 -3.42 -19.06
C SER A 279 6.46 -3.14 -19.61
N LEU A 280 7.04 -2.01 -19.22
CA LEU A 280 8.37 -1.56 -19.64
C LEU A 280 9.47 -2.45 -19.05
N LEU A 281 9.35 -2.83 -17.78
CA LEU A 281 10.38 -3.58 -17.05
C LEU A 281 10.85 -4.85 -17.75
N PRO A 282 10.00 -5.80 -18.19
CA PRO A 282 10.45 -7.00 -18.90
C PRO A 282 11.14 -6.68 -20.24
N SER A 283 10.62 -5.68 -20.97
CA SER A 283 11.20 -5.24 -22.25
C SER A 283 12.61 -4.70 -22.06
N LEU A 284 12.82 -3.83 -21.08
CA LEU A 284 14.13 -3.25 -20.78
C LEU A 284 15.12 -4.34 -20.36
N THR A 285 14.73 -5.23 -19.45
CA THR A 285 15.57 -6.34 -19.00
C THR A 285 16.00 -7.23 -20.17
N TYR A 286 15.07 -7.54 -21.09
CA TYR A 286 15.39 -8.34 -22.28
C TYR A 286 16.40 -7.66 -23.22
N TYR A 287 16.20 -6.38 -23.57
CA TYR A 287 17.10 -5.65 -24.45
C TYR A 287 18.44 -5.31 -23.79
N SER A 288 18.44 -5.01 -22.48
CA SER A 288 19.66 -4.81 -21.70
C SER A 288 20.53 -6.07 -21.67
N ALA A 289 19.95 -7.25 -21.40
CA ALA A 289 20.65 -8.53 -21.40
C ALA A 289 21.26 -8.89 -22.77
N LYS A 290 20.69 -8.35 -23.87
CA LYS A 290 21.22 -8.51 -25.23
C LYS A 290 22.18 -7.40 -25.68
N ASN A 291 22.57 -6.48 -24.77
CA ASN A 291 23.41 -5.30 -25.07
C ASN A 291 22.85 -4.41 -26.20
N LYS A 292 21.53 -4.41 -26.42
CA LYS A 292 20.86 -3.61 -27.45
C LYS A 292 20.50 -2.22 -26.93
N ILE A 293 21.54 -1.37 -26.79
CA ILE A 293 21.42 -0.03 -26.17
C ILE A 293 20.45 0.88 -26.92
N TYR A 294 20.39 0.79 -28.26
CA TYR A 294 19.47 1.59 -29.06
C TYR A 294 18.00 1.28 -28.75
N GLU A 295 17.64 -0.01 -28.69
CA GLU A 295 16.29 -0.47 -28.36
C GLU A 295 15.90 -0.09 -26.92
N VAL A 296 16.85 -0.15 -25.96
CA VAL A 296 16.64 0.31 -24.59
C VAL A 296 16.28 1.80 -24.58
N LYS A 297 17.09 2.65 -25.23
CA LYS A 297 16.83 4.10 -25.33
C LYS A 297 15.48 4.39 -26.02
N SER A 298 15.19 3.68 -27.11
CA SER A 298 13.93 3.83 -27.85
C SER A 298 12.72 3.51 -26.98
N LYS A 299 12.76 2.40 -26.22
CA LYS A 299 11.68 2.02 -25.28
C LYS A 299 11.49 3.01 -24.15
N ILE A 300 12.58 3.51 -23.57
CA ILE A 300 12.53 4.57 -22.55
C ILE A 300 11.87 5.83 -23.10
N SER A 301 12.34 6.31 -24.28
CA SER A 301 11.79 7.52 -24.91
C SER A 301 10.30 7.36 -25.24
N GLN A 302 9.90 6.22 -25.82
CA GLN A 302 8.48 5.92 -26.13
C GLN A 302 7.65 5.94 -24.85
N SER A 303 8.11 5.33 -23.76
CA SER A 303 7.37 5.29 -22.51
C SER A 303 7.24 6.67 -21.85
N LEU A 304 8.30 7.47 -21.87
CA LEU A 304 8.26 8.86 -21.39
C LEU A 304 7.30 9.72 -22.22
N ASN A 305 7.33 9.59 -23.55
CA ASN A 305 6.41 10.31 -24.42
C ASN A 305 4.94 9.93 -24.16
N LEU A 306 4.66 8.64 -23.97
CA LEU A 306 3.31 8.17 -23.64
C LEU A 306 2.84 8.72 -22.27
N VAL A 307 3.73 8.79 -21.28
CA VAL A 307 3.39 9.41 -19.99
C VAL A 307 3.03 10.87 -20.17
N TRP A 308 3.82 11.65 -20.93
CA TRP A 308 3.51 13.05 -21.18
C TRP A 308 2.18 13.24 -21.93
N VAL A 309 1.92 12.44 -22.95
CA VAL A 309 0.66 12.47 -23.72
C VAL A 309 -0.57 12.20 -22.83
N ILE A 310 -0.42 11.39 -21.77
CA ILE A 310 -1.52 11.11 -20.84
C ILE A 310 -1.60 12.15 -19.73
N ILE A 311 -0.47 12.44 -19.08
CA ILE A 311 -0.45 13.25 -17.85
C ILE A 311 -0.73 14.73 -18.12
N LEU A 312 -0.21 15.31 -19.23
CA LEU A 312 -0.43 16.74 -19.50
C LEU A 312 -1.91 17.09 -19.77
N PRO A 313 -2.67 16.36 -20.63
CA PRO A 313 -4.08 16.63 -20.79
C PRO A 313 -4.87 16.39 -19.49
N CYS A 314 -4.55 15.34 -18.72
CA CYS A 314 -5.16 15.10 -17.42
C CYS A 314 -4.91 16.25 -16.45
N LEU A 315 -3.69 16.76 -16.38
CA LEU A 315 -3.33 17.89 -15.52
C LEU A 315 -4.16 19.13 -15.90
N LEU A 316 -4.23 19.47 -17.20
CA LEU A 316 -5.03 20.61 -17.67
C LEU A 316 -6.51 20.43 -17.37
N ALA A 317 -7.06 19.23 -17.65
CA ALA A 317 -8.44 18.91 -17.35
C ALA A 317 -8.75 19.03 -15.85
N PHE A 318 -7.89 18.49 -14.99
CA PHE A 318 -8.05 18.57 -13.54
C PHE A 318 -7.90 20.00 -13.01
N TYR A 319 -7.04 20.82 -13.61
CA TYR A 319 -6.89 22.23 -13.23
C TYR A 319 -8.15 23.06 -13.56
N VAL A 320 -8.65 22.94 -14.79
CA VAL A 320 -9.83 23.68 -15.26
C VAL A 320 -11.10 23.17 -14.59
N LEU A 321 -11.29 21.84 -14.55
CA LEU A 321 -12.47 21.19 -14.03
C LEU A 321 -12.39 20.87 -12.52
N ALA A 322 -11.39 21.38 -11.79
CA ALA A 322 -11.22 21.11 -10.37
C ALA A 322 -12.50 21.28 -9.54
N PRO A 323 -13.30 22.35 -9.68
CA PRO A 323 -14.55 22.48 -8.94
C PRO A 323 -15.55 21.38 -9.29
N THR A 324 -15.71 21.07 -10.57
CA THR A 324 -16.65 20.03 -11.06
C THR A 324 -16.22 18.64 -10.59
N ILE A 325 -14.93 18.31 -10.70
CA ILE A 325 -14.39 17.02 -10.25
C ILE A 325 -14.58 16.85 -8.74
N MET A 326 -14.27 17.88 -7.96
CA MET A 326 -14.44 17.85 -6.50
C MET A 326 -15.92 17.74 -6.10
N SER A 327 -16.85 18.44 -6.78
CA SER A 327 -18.27 18.36 -6.47
C SER A 327 -18.88 17.00 -6.81
N ILE A 328 -18.45 16.38 -7.90
CA ILE A 328 -18.92 15.04 -8.28
C ILE A 328 -18.34 13.96 -7.34
N ALA A 329 -17.04 14.06 -7.04
CA ALA A 329 -16.38 13.05 -6.23
C ALA A 329 -16.73 13.15 -4.73
N TYR A 330 -16.89 14.37 -4.20
CA TYR A 330 -17.02 14.65 -2.76
C TYR A 330 -18.15 15.61 -2.45
N SER A 331 -19.38 15.16 -2.69
CA SER A 331 -20.61 15.93 -2.45
C SER A 331 -20.87 16.23 -0.96
N SER A 332 -20.20 15.53 -0.05
CA SER A 332 -20.37 15.71 1.40
C SER A 332 -19.60 16.89 2.00
N LEU A 333 -18.74 17.58 1.20
CA LEU A 333 -17.93 18.69 1.70
C LEU A 333 -18.76 19.96 1.93
N ARG A 334 -18.56 20.60 3.10
CA ARG A 334 -19.10 21.94 3.38
C ARG A 334 -18.46 22.97 2.45
N GLU A 335 -19.17 24.02 2.09
CA GLU A 335 -18.75 25.04 1.12
C GLU A 335 -17.32 25.56 1.34
N LYS A 336 -16.99 25.94 2.58
CA LYS A 336 -15.65 26.44 2.93
C LYS A 336 -14.56 25.39 2.66
N LEU A 337 -14.78 24.14 3.10
CA LEU A 337 -13.83 23.04 2.87
C LEU A 337 -13.76 22.64 1.41
N PHE A 338 -14.86 22.76 0.68
CA PHE A 338 -14.90 22.53 -0.76
C PHE A 338 -14.00 23.52 -1.52
N LEU A 339 -14.11 24.82 -1.24
CA LEU A 339 -13.26 25.85 -1.86
C LEU A 339 -11.79 25.61 -1.56
N MET A 340 -11.45 25.29 -0.31
CA MET A 340 -10.09 24.91 0.08
C MET A 340 -9.62 23.65 -0.66
N GLY A 341 -10.48 22.63 -0.77
CA GLY A 341 -10.18 21.40 -1.47
C GLY A 341 -9.89 21.61 -2.96
N VAL A 342 -10.63 22.50 -3.63
CA VAL A 342 -10.37 22.89 -5.02
C VAL A 342 -9.00 23.56 -5.16
N GLN A 343 -8.63 24.45 -4.25
CA GLN A 343 -7.30 25.08 -4.25
C GLN A 343 -6.20 24.04 -4.00
N ILE A 344 -6.35 23.20 -2.97
CA ILE A 344 -5.39 22.13 -2.66
C ILE A 344 -5.23 21.20 -3.89
N LEU A 345 -6.33 20.82 -4.57
CA LEU A 345 -6.25 20.02 -5.78
C LEU A 345 -5.40 20.70 -6.85
N ARG A 346 -5.67 21.97 -7.17
CA ARG A 346 -4.92 22.72 -8.20
C ARG A 346 -3.43 22.80 -7.90
N TYR A 347 -3.04 23.12 -6.67
CA TYR A 347 -1.62 23.18 -6.28
C TYR A 347 -0.96 21.80 -6.25
N SER A 348 -1.71 20.76 -5.88
CA SER A 348 -1.19 19.39 -5.80
C SER A 348 -1.04 18.71 -7.16
N LEU A 349 -1.58 19.26 -8.27
CA LEU A 349 -1.45 18.65 -9.60
C LEU A 349 0.00 18.47 -10.05
N VAL A 350 0.91 19.31 -9.59
CA VAL A 350 2.35 19.20 -9.91
C VAL A 350 2.93 17.86 -9.47
N GLN A 351 2.46 17.30 -8.34
CA GLN A 351 2.91 15.99 -7.88
C GLN A 351 2.52 14.84 -8.82
N MET A 352 1.45 14.99 -9.63
CA MET A 352 1.06 13.99 -10.64
C MET A 352 2.20 13.72 -11.63
N ILE A 353 2.89 14.78 -12.08
CA ILE A 353 4.05 14.70 -12.98
C ILE A 353 5.17 13.90 -12.32
N PHE A 354 5.53 14.30 -11.08
CA PHE A 354 6.65 13.67 -10.38
C PHE A 354 6.39 12.20 -10.05
N ILE A 355 5.17 11.86 -9.63
CA ILE A 355 4.82 10.46 -9.34
C ILE A 355 4.86 9.61 -10.63
N ALA A 356 4.34 10.13 -11.75
CA ALA A 356 4.36 9.42 -13.01
C ALA A 356 5.79 9.18 -13.52
N LEU A 357 6.65 10.19 -13.45
CA LEU A 357 8.07 10.06 -13.80
C LEU A 357 8.82 9.11 -12.87
N LEU A 358 8.54 9.17 -11.56
CA LEU A 358 9.14 8.27 -10.57
C LEU A 358 8.83 6.81 -10.87
N GLN A 359 7.63 6.49 -11.31
CA GLN A 359 7.24 5.11 -11.67
C GLN A 359 8.05 4.58 -12.87
N ILE A 360 8.23 5.40 -13.91
CA ILE A 360 9.04 5.01 -15.09
C ILE A 360 10.52 4.88 -14.73
N THR A 361 11.07 5.87 -14.02
CA THR A 361 12.48 5.82 -13.61
C THR A 361 12.79 4.65 -12.68
N ALA A 362 11.86 4.29 -11.79
CA ALA A 362 11.98 3.10 -10.95
C ALA A 362 12.07 1.82 -11.80
N SER A 363 11.28 1.69 -12.87
CA SER A 363 11.37 0.52 -13.77
C SER A 363 12.69 0.48 -14.54
N ILE A 364 13.20 1.64 -14.96
CA ILE A 364 14.50 1.72 -15.65
C ILE A 364 15.61 1.25 -14.72
N LEU A 365 15.63 1.73 -13.48
CA LEU A 365 16.62 1.34 -12.47
C LEU A 365 16.51 -0.14 -12.07
N GLN A 366 15.31 -0.71 -12.07
CA GLN A 366 15.12 -2.13 -11.77
C GLN A 366 15.57 -3.06 -12.92
N ALA A 367 15.58 -2.56 -14.16
CA ALA A 367 15.96 -3.31 -15.35
C ALA A 367 17.47 -3.27 -15.64
N SER A 368 18.19 -2.29 -15.09
CA SER A 368 19.66 -2.13 -15.22
C SER A 368 20.39 -2.93 -14.15
#